data_ff0b2d1df3f0efc68ac12f5325783835
#
_entry.id   ff0b2d1df3f0efc68ac12f5325783835
#
_cell.length_a   1.000
_cell.length_b   1.000
_cell.length_c   1.000
_cell.angle_alpha   90.00
_cell.angle_beta   90.00
_cell.angle_gamma   90.00
#
_symmetry.space_group_name_H-M   'P 1'
#
loop_
_entity.id
_entity.type
_entity.pdbx_description
1 polymer ?
#
loop_
_entity_poly.entity_id
_entity_poly.type
_entity_poly.pdbx_seq_one_letter_code
_entity_poly.pdbx_strand_id
1 'polypeptide(L)'
;MTRFRCRTCFQAYPETGLPFCCPNCGGIFTLEDLSYHEPVSSGELRGIWRYANTFGLPDSYFVSYLGEGETPLVPVEIEGREYWCKLEHLNPSGSFKDRATAVLASVLRGRWIKQVAEDSSGNAGGSLALYARAFGIDCRIYIPRDTSGPKRRQIEVCGADVRQVEGPREDAHKAVLNAVMREGLAYASHAMQPFGMAGIATISYEIFETLGAMPDTIVCPIGHGSLFAGVMMGFDALVRAGKIGR
;
A
#
# COMPACT_ATOMS: atom_id res chain seq x y z
N MET A 1 -5.97 -4.02 18.72
CA MET A 1 -5.86 -4.86 17.49
C MET A 1 -6.21 -4.02 16.30
N THR A 2 -5.37 -4.05 15.27
CA THR A 2 -5.63 -3.40 13.97
C THR A 2 -6.94 -3.88 13.38
N ARG A 3 -7.78 -2.97 12.91
CA ARG A 3 -9.14 -3.28 12.43
C ARG A 3 -9.45 -2.56 11.13
N PHE A 4 -10.17 -3.24 10.25
CA PHE A 4 -10.67 -2.68 8.99
C PHE A 4 -12.18 -2.55 9.05
N ARG A 5 -12.71 -1.34 8.95
CA ARG A 5 -14.15 -1.04 9.08
C ARG A 5 -14.63 -0.02 8.07
N CYS A 6 -15.92 -0.08 7.77
CA CYS A 6 -16.58 0.97 7.01
C CYS A 6 -16.64 2.26 7.84
N ARG A 7 -16.17 3.37 7.27
CA ARG A 7 -16.16 4.67 7.94
C ARG A 7 -17.56 5.24 8.22
N THR A 8 -18.57 4.79 7.47
CA THR A 8 -19.94 5.31 7.57
C THR A 8 -20.81 4.50 8.54
N CYS A 9 -20.83 3.17 8.42
CA CYS A 9 -21.71 2.31 9.22
C CYS A 9 -20.96 1.40 10.20
N PHE A 10 -19.64 1.50 10.29
CA PHE A 10 -18.77 0.72 11.17
C PHE A 10 -18.79 -0.80 10.96
N GLN A 11 -19.43 -1.28 9.88
CA GLN A 11 -19.38 -2.68 9.48
C GLN A 11 -17.94 -3.13 9.32
N ALA A 12 -17.57 -4.26 9.89
CA ALA A 12 -16.26 -4.88 9.68
C ALA A 12 -16.04 -5.22 8.20
N TYR A 13 -14.79 -5.12 7.75
CA TYR A 13 -14.45 -5.56 6.39
C TYR A 13 -14.74 -7.07 6.26
N PRO A 14 -15.39 -7.52 5.18
CA PRO A 14 -15.71 -8.94 4.99
C PRO A 14 -14.47 -9.83 4.96
N GLU A 15 -14.58 -11.05 5.47
CA GLU A 15 -13.49 -12.02 5.46
C GLU A 15 -13.19 -12.59 4.08
N THR A 16 -14.19 -12.61 3.20
CA THR A 16 -14.08 -13.14 1.84
C THR A 16 -14.32 -12.06 0.78
N GLY A 17 -13.84 -12.33 -0.45
CA GLY A 17 -13.90 -11.36 -1.55
C GLY A 17 -12.97 -10.17 -1.34
N LEU A 18 -13.12 -9.14 -2.15
CA LEU A 18 -12.38 -7.88 -2.03
C LEU A 18 -13.29 -6.69 -2.38
N PRO A 19 -14.35 -6.43 -1.58
CA PRO A 19 -15.22 -5.30 -1.85
C PRO A 19 -14.43 -3.99 -1.68
N PHE A 20 -14.56 -3.09 -2.65
CA PHE A 20 -13.93 -1.76 -2.61
C PHE A 20 -14.84 -0.69 -1.97
N CYS A 21 -16.10 -1.02 -1.74
CA CYS A 21 -17.05 -0.24 -0.95
C CYS A 21 -17.86 -1.17 -0.05
N CYS A 22 -18.40 -0.62 1.01
CA CYS A 22 -19.19 -1.38 1.99
C CYS A 22 -20.46 -1.93 1.35
N PRO A 23 -20.69 -3.25 1.35
CA PRO A 23 -21.90 -3.83 0.76
C PRO A 23 -23.19 -3.42 1.49
N ASN A 24 -23.10 -2.94 2.74
CA ASN A 24 -24.25 -2.51 3.50
C ASN A 24 -24.69 -1.06 3.20
N CYS A 25 -23.73 -0.12 2.98
CA CYS A 25 -24.06 1.29 2.86
C CYS A 25 -23.32 2.05 1.74
N GLY A 26 -22.49 1.36 0.94
CA GLY A 26 -21.68 1.98 -0.12
C GLY A 26 -20.50 2.83 0.38
N GLY A 27 -20.31 2.95 1.70
CA GLY A 27 -19.21 3.72 2.28
C GLY A 27 -17.84 3.08 2.05
N ILE A 28 -16.77 3.85 2.25
CA ILE A 28 -15.40 3.37 2.11
C ILE A 28 -14.93 2.65 3.38
N PHE A 29 -14.08 1.64 3.19
CA PHE A 29 -13.39 1.00 4.30
C PHE A 29 -12.13 1.75 4.67
N THR A 30 -11.82 1.77 5.95
CA THR A 30 -10.62 2.39 6.50
C THR A 30 -9.92 1.46 7.47
N LEU A 31 -8.64 1.71 7.68
CA LEU A 31 -7.88 1.12 8.77
C LEU A 31 -8.14 1.93 10.05
N GLU A 32 -8.61 1.27 11.09
CA GLU A 32 -8.78 1.83 12.42
C GLU A 32 -7.88 1.14 13.42
N ASP A 33 -7.54 1.85 14.49
CA ASP A 33 -6.79 1.29 15.63
C ASP A 33 -5.50 0.56 15.24
N LEU A 34 -4.70 1.14 14.32
CA LEU A 34 -3.40 0.57 13.99
C LEU A 34 -2.56 0.40 15.26
N SER A 35 -2.27 -0.83 15.64
CA SER A 35 -1.49 -1.14 16.84
C SER A 35 -0.05 -1.44 16.46
N TYR A 36 0.91 -0.75 17.09
CA TYR A 36 2.31 -1.11 16.95
C TYR A 36 2.61 -2.40 17.73
N HIS A 37 3.34 -3.29 17.11
CA HIS A 37 3.93 -4.47 17.72
C HIS A 37 5.43 -4.49 17.42
N GLU A 38 6.23 -4.96 18.38
CA GLU A 38 7.68 -5.12 18.18
C GLU A 38 7.97 -5.99 16.96
N PRO A 39 9.05 -5.70 16.24
CA PRO A 39 9.51 -6.55 15.16
C PRO A 39 9.64 -8.01 15.57
N VAL A 40 9.23 -8.91 14.70
CA VAL A 40 9.40 -10.36 14.93
C VAL A 40 10.88 -10.70 14.92
N SER A 41 11.36 -11.30 16.03
CA SER A 41 12.78 -11.55 16.28
C SER A 41 13.34 -12.82 15.60
N SER A 42 12.51 -13.61 14.93
CA SER A 42 12.90 -14.94 14.39
C SER A 42 13.95 -14.90 13.26
N GLY A 43 14.28 -13.73 12.73
CA GLY A 43 15.19 -13.58 11.59
C GLY A 43 14.64 -14.10 10.24
N GLU A 44 13.46 -14.70 10.23
CA GLU A 44 12.81 -15.24 9.02
C GLU A 44 12.06 -14.17 8.23
N LEU A 45 11.54 -13.15 8.93
CA LEU A 45 10.81 -12.05 8.32
C LEU A 45 11.71 -10.84 8.09
N ARG A 46 11.63 -10.24 6.90
CA ARG A 46 12.44 -9.10 6.46
C ARG A 46 11.57 -7.95 5.98
N GLY A 47 12.19 -6.79 5.81
CA GLY A 47 11.52 -5.60 5.32
C GLY A 47 10.32 -5.22 6.18
N ILE A 48 9.21 -4.90 5.55
CA ILE A 48 7.99 -4.56 6.27
C ILE A 48 7.41 -5.74 7.07
N TRP A 49 7.72 -6.98 6.68
CA TRP A 49 7.16 -8.18 7.29
C TRP A 49 7.67 -8.44 8.70
N ARG A 50 8.77 -7.81 9.12
CA ARG A 50 9.19 -7.77 10.54
C ARG A 50 8.08 -7.23 11.44
N TYR A 51 7.19 -6.37 10.91
CA TYR A 51 6.06 -5.78 11.61
C TYR A 51 4.72 -6.47 11.30
N ALA A 52 4.74 -7.72 10.83
CA ALA A 52 3.54 -8.44 10.37
C ALA A 52 2.39 -8.44 11.40
N ASN A 53 2.72 -8.54 12.70
CA ASN A 53 1.75 -8.49 13.79
C ASN A 53 0.96 -7.17 13.87
N THR A 54 1.47 -6.11 13.23
CA THR A 54 0.81 -4.79 13.14
C THR A 54 -0.25 -4.75 12.06
N PHE A 55 -0.17 -5.61 11.02
CA PHE A 55 -1.01 -5.49 9.83
C PHE A 55 -2.46 -5.91 10.02
N GLY A 56 -2.79 -6.60 11.11
CA GLY A 56 -4.15 -7.10 11.35
C GLY A 56 -4.59 -8.17 10.35
N LEU A 57 -3.64 -8.90 9.79
CA LEU A 57 -3.88 -10.03 8.91
C LEU A 57 -4.24 -11.28 9.75
N PRO A 58 -4.97 -12.27 9.17
CA PRO A 58 -5.18 -13.56 9.81
C PRO A 58 -3.84 -14.28 10.07
N ASP A 59 -3.78 -15.15 11.08
CA ASP A 59 -2.55 -15.91 11.42
C ASP A 59 -2.00 -16.74 10.26
N SER A 60 -2.86 -17.15 9.32
CA SER A 60 -2.50 -17.93 8.13
C SER A 60 -2.18 -17.07 6.90
N TYR A 61 -1.75 -15.82 7.09
CA TYR A 61 -1.41 -14.95 5.97
C TYR A 61 -0.21 -15.47 5.15
N PHE A 62 -0.19 -15.10 3.88
CA PHE A 62 0.96 -15.38 3.00
C PHE A 62 1.90 -14.18 2.97
N VAL A 63 3.15 -14.38 3.28
CA VAL A 63 4.18 -13.34 3.06
C VAL A 63 4.37 -13.11 1.58
N SER A 64 4.17 -11.86 1.15
CA SER A 64 4.34 -11.42 -0.25
C SER A 64 5.51 -10.44 -0.33
N TYR A 65 6.72 -10.95 -0.12
CA TYR A 65 7.95 -10.19 -0.02
C TYR A 65 8.77 -10.20 -1.31
N LEU A 66 9.15 -9.03 -1.80
CA LEU A 66 10.05 -8.83 -2.95
C LEU A 66 11.28 -7.97 -2.59
N GLY A 67 11.42 -7.56 -1.33
CA GLY A 67 12.50 -6.70 -0.86
C GLY A 67 12.03 -5.31 -0.40
N GLU A 68 10.73 -5.11 -0.22
CA GLU A 68 10.17 -3.85 0.28
C GLU A 68 10.45 -3.63 1.76
N GLY A 69 10.68 -2.37 2.11
CA GLY A 69 11.06 -1.96 3.47
C GLY A 69 12.56 -1.97 3.69
N GLU A 70 12.97 -1.71 4.94
CA GLU A 70 14.37 -1.57 5.34
C GLU A 70 15.16 -0.60 4.43
N THR A 71 14.45 0.40 3.86
CA THR A 71 15.08 1.40 3.02
C THR A 71 16.00 2.29 3.87
N PRO A 72 17.18 2.69 3.35
CA PRO A 72 18.09 3.54 4.10
C PRO A 72 17.45 4.86 4.52
N LEU A 73 17.80 5.31 5.72
CA LEU A 73 17.61 6.67 6.19
C LEU A 73 18.99 7.32 6.24
N VAL A 74 19.25 8.27 5.36
CA VAL A 74 20.58 8.87 5.17
C VAL A 74 20.59 10.37 5.46
N PRO A 75 21.63 10.91 6.11
CA PRO A 75 21.78 12.33 6.28
C PRO A 75 22.18 12.97 4.95
N VAL A 76 21.57 14.10 4.65
CA VAL A 76 21.92 14.95 3.49
C VAL A 76 21.94 16.40 3.91
N GLU A 77 22.87 17.17 3.37
CA GLU A 77 22.94 18.61 3.57
C GLU A 77 22.28 19.34 2.38
N ILE A 78 21.32 20.21 2.66
CA ILE A 78 20.67 21.06 1.66
C ILE A 78 20.69 22.50 2.20
N GLU A 79 21.33 23.41 1.47
CA GLU A 79 21.43 24.82 1.83
C GLU A 79 21.96 25.06 3.27
N GLY A 80 22.97 24.30 3.68
CA GLY A 80 23.61 24.39 5.00
C GLY A 80 22.77 23.84 6.16
N ARG A 81 21.73 23.07 5.87
CA ARG A 81 20.90 22.40 6.87
C ARG A 81 20.92 20.88 6.65
N GLU A 82 21.04 20.14 7.72
CA GLU A 82 20.98 18.69 7.70
C GLU A 82 19.52 18.20 7.67
N TYR A 83 19.26 17.23 6.80
CA TYR A 83 18.01 16.50 6.66
C TYR A 83 18.28 15.00 6.67
N TRP A 84 17.32 14.22 7.11
CA TRP A 84 17.33 12.77 7.00
C TRP A 84 16.41 12.34 5.87
N CYS A 85 16.98 11.75 4.81
CA CYS A 85 16.21 11.29 3.65
C CYS A 85 15.93 9.80 3.73
N LYS A 86 14.65 9.42 3.79
CA LYS A 86 14.18 8.04 3.69
C LYS A 86 14.08 7.64 2.22
N LEU A 87 14.93 6.73 1.77
CA LEU A 87 15.13 6.42 0.34
C LEU A 87 14.07 5.44 -0.19
N GLU A 88 12.80 5.83 -0.20
CA GLU A 88 11.68 4.98 -0.62
C GLU A 88 11.69 4.57 -2.12
N HIS A 89 12.52 5.20 -2.93
CA HIS A 89 12.76 4.79 -4.31
C HIS A 89 13.61 3.51 -4.45
N LEU A 90 14.17 3.01 -3.37
CA LEU A 90 14.91 1.74 -3.34
C LEU A 90 14.00 0.52 -3.11
N ASN A 91 12.71 0.71 -2.91
CA ASN A 91 11.76 -0.40 -2.94
C ASN A 91 11.69 -1.05 -4.35
N PRO A 92 11.27 -2.30 -4.49
CA PRO A 92 11.34 -3.10 -5.73
C PRO A 92 10.78 -2.44 -6.99
N SER A 93 9.64 -1.73 -6.91
CA SER A 93 9.08 -1.00 -8.06
C SER A 93 9.58 0.45 -8.18
N GLY A 94 10.48 0.87 -7.30
CA GLY A 94 11.00 2.24 -7.24
C GLY A 94 10.14 3.21 -6.44
N SER A 95 9.26 2.74 -5.54
CA SER A 95 8.43 3.63 -4.74
C SER A 95 7.90 3.02 -3.44
N PHE A 96 7.51 3.89 -2.50
CA PHE A 96 6.85 3.52 -1.24
C PHE A 96 5.57 2.69 -1.42
N LYS A 97 4.98 2.67 -2.63
CA LYS A 97 3.76 1.91 -2.92
C LYS A 97 3.92 0.41 -2.68
N ASP A 98 5.12 -0.10 -2.79
CA ASP A 98 5.42 -1.51 -2.56
C ASP A 98 5.07 -1.95 -1.14
N ARG A 99 5.27 -1.09 -0.14
CA ARG A 99 4.87 -1.36 1.23
C ARG A 99 3.37 -1.62 1.35
N ALA A 100 2.56 -0.83 0.66
CA ALA A 100 1.11 -1.02 0.62
C ALA A 100 0.71 -2.24 -0.20
N THR A 101 1.35 -2.41 -1.36
CA THR A 101 1.01 -3.47 -2.31
C THR A 101 1.38 -4.85 -1.77
N ALA A 102 2.48 -4.98 -1.03
CA ALA A 102 2.86 -6.24 -0.39
C ALA A 102 1.78 -6.76 0.58
N VAL A 103 1.25 -5.86 1.43
CA VAL A 103 0.16 -6.22 2.36
C VAL A 103 -1.11 -6.59 1.58
N LEU A 104 -1.48 -5.81 0.56
CA LEU A 104 -2.62 -6.12 -0.30
C LEU A 104 -2.43 -7.46 -1.03
N ALA A 105 -1.26 -7.73 -1.59
CA ALA A 105 -0.95 -8.98 -2.27
C ALA A 105 -1.07 -10.20 -1.33
N SER A 106 -0.69 -10.04 -0.06
CA SER A 106 -0.90 -11.05 0.97
C SER A 106 -2.39 -11.35 1.19
N VAL A 107 -3.23 -10.31 1.26
CA VAL A 107 -4.69 -10.45 1.35
C VAL A 107 -5.26 -11.15 0.11
N LEU A 108 -4.84 -10.73 -1.10
CA LEU A 108 -5.28 -11.35 -2.35
C LEU A 108 -4.96 -12.85 -2.39
N ARG A 109 -3.74 -13.22 -2.01
CA ARG A 109 -3.31 -14.62 -1.93
C ARG A 109 -4.09 -15.41 -0.89
N GLY A 110 -4.26 -14.88 0.31
CA GLY A 110 -5.01 -15.51 1.40
C GLY A 110 -6.47 -15.72 1.06
N ARG A 111 -7.03 -14.89 0.18
CA ARG A 111 -8.43 -14.99 -0.31
C ARG A 111 -8.55 -15.72 -1.65
N TRP A 112 -7.46 -16.29 -2.16
CA TRP A 112 -7.42 -17.01 -3.43
C TRP A 112 -7.88 -16.18 -4.64
N ILE A 113 -7.71 -14.86 -4.58
CA ILE A 113 -8.06 -13.97 -5.68
C ILE A 113 -6.99 -14.08 -6.76
N LYS A 114 -7.40 -14.44 -7.97
CA LYS A 114 -6.51 -14.71 -9.11
C LYS A 114 -6.52 -13.61 -10.15
N GLN A 115 -7.50 -12.72 -10.13
CA GLN A 115 -7.65 -11.67 -11.15
C GLN A 115 -7.98 -10.34 -10.48
N VAL A 116 -7.18 -9.34 -10.79
CA VAL A 116 -7.33 -7.99 -10.22
C VAL A 116 -7.34 -6.92 -11.32
N ALA A 117 -7.97 -5.80 -11.01
CA ALA A 117 -7.91 -4.61 -11.85
C ALA A 117 -7.60 -3.36 -11.02
N GLU A 118 -6.96 -2.38 -11.64
CA GLU A 118 -6.73 -1.03 -11.10
C GLU A 118 -6.69 0.02 -12.20
N ASP A 119 -6.83 1.32 -11.86
CA ASP A 119 -6.82 2.46 -12.77
C ASP A 119 -5.67 3.46 -12.54
N SER A 120 -4.56 2.99 -12.00
CA SER A 120 -3.39 3.84 -11.77
C SER A 120 -2.34 3.69 -12.89
N SER A 121 -2.07 4.79 -13.59
CA SER A 121 -0.96 4.89 -14.55
C SER A 121 0.40 5.20 -13.91
N GLY A 122 0.45 5.37 -12.58
CA GLY A 122 1.64 5.76 -11.83
C GLY A 122 2.20 4.63 -10.97
N ASN A 123 2.88 5.02 -9.88
CA ASN A 123 3.58 4.11 -8.98
C ASN A 123 2.70 2.99 -8.41
N ALA A 124 1.40 3.25 -8.16
CA ALA A 124 0.51 2.21 -7.64
C ALA A 124 0.24 1.12 -8.69
N GLY A 125 -0.05 1.49 -9.94
CA GLY A 125 -0.21 0.52 -11.03
C GLY A 125 1.07 -0.28 -11.30
N GLY A 126 2.25 0.38 -11.30
CA GLY A 126 3.53 -0.29 -11.46
C GLY A 126 3.83 -1.28 -10.33
N SER A 127 3.59 -0.87 -9.09
CA SER A 127 3.73 -1.73 -7.92
C SER A 127 2.77 -2.91 -7.97
N LEU A 128 1.47 -2.67 -8.23
CA LEU A 128 0.49 -3.78 -8.33
C LEU A 128 0.85 -4.77 -9.43
N ALA A 129 1.26 -4.29 -10.62
CA ALA A 129 1.68 -5.15 -11.72
C ALA A 129 2.86 -6.05 -11.35
N LEU A 130 3.88 -5.50 -10.66
CA LEU A 130 5.04 -6.24 -10.19
C LEU A 130 4.64 -7.36 -9.21
N TYR A 131 3.89 -7.03 -8.16
CA TYR A 131 3.47 -7.99 -7.15
C TYR A 131 2.50 -9.03 -7.69
N ALA A 132 1.54 -8.62 -8.53
CA ALA A 132 0.64 -9.55 -9.19
C ALA A 132 1.41 -10.60 -10.02
N ARG A 133 2.38 -10.14 -10.82
CA ARG A 133 3.25 -11.03 -11.61
C ARG A 133 4.03 -12.01 -10.74
N ALA A 134 4.65 -11.50 -9.68
CA ALA A 134 5.47 -12.29 -8.77
C ALA A 134 4.69 -13.40 -8.05
N PHE A 135 3.41 -13.16 -7.79
CA PHE A 135 2.57 -14.08 -7.02
C PHE A 135 1.48 -14.78 -7.83
N GLY A 136 1.59 -14.77 -9.16
CA GLY A 136 0.69 -15.52 -10.05
C GLY A 136 -0.76 -15.01 -10.03
N ILE A 137 -0.93 -13.70 -10.00
CA ILE A 137 -2.22 -13.00 -10.05
C ILE A 137 -2.30 -12.28 -11.40
N ASP A 138 -3.35 -12.53 -12.17
CA ASP A 138 -3.60 -11.80 -13.42
C ASP A 138 -3.97 -10.35 -13.10
N CYS A 139 -3.23 -9.41 -13.67
CA CYS A 139 -3.39 -7.98 -13.38
C CYS A 139 -3.78 -7.21 -14.63
N ARG A 140 -4.87 -6.46 -14.56
CA ARG A 140 -5.32 -5.56 -15.63
C ARG A 140 -5.29 -4.12 -15.14
N ILE A 141 -4.58 -3.26 -15.87
CA ILE A 141 -4.43 -1.84 -15.50
C ILE A 141 -5.07 -0.97 -16.56
N TYR A 142 -6.06 -0.18 -16.16
CA TYR A 142 -6.75 0.79 -17.02
C TYR A 142 -6.06 2.15 -16.92
N ILE A 143 -5.64 2.71 -18.06
CA ILE A 143 -4.91 3.99 -18.10
C ILE A 143 -5.47 4.87 -19.23
N PRO A 144 -5.40 6.20 -19.10
CA PRO A 144 -5.63 7.09 -20.25
C PRO A 144 -4.66 6.77 -21.38
N ARG A 145 -5.13 6.89 -22.62
CA ARG A 145 -4.33 6.60 -23.82
C ARG A 145 -3.09 7.47 -23.92
N ASP A 146 -3.14 8.71 -23.47
CA ASP A 146 -2.06 9.69 -23.48
C ASP A 146 -1.08 9.53 -22.30
N THR A 147 -1.22 8.47 -21.50
CA THR A 147 -0.26 8.17 -20.44
C THR A 147 1.16 8.05 -21.00
N SER A 148 2.12 8.74 -20.36
CA SER A 148 3.52 8.79 -20.82
C SER A 148 4.13 7.40 -21.00
N GLY A 149 4.93 7.23 -22.07
CA GLY A 149 5.53 5.96 -22.45
C GLY A 149 6.33 5.26 -21.34
N PRO A 150 7.20 5.96 -20.58
CA PRO A 150 7.95 5.36 -19.48
C PRO A 150 7.08 4.73 -18.38
N LYS A 151 6.03 5.41 -17.94
CA LYS A 151 5.11 4.91 -16.92
C LYS A 151 4.34 3.68 -17.41
N ARG A 152 3.83 3.74 -18.63
CA ARG A 152 3.15 2.61 -19.26
C ARG A 152 4.09 1.40 -19.40
N ARG A 153 5.32 1.63 -19.88
CA ARG A 153 6.31 0.57 -20.05
C ARG A 153 6.64 -0.14 -18.75
N GLN A 154 6.75 0.59 -17.63
CA GLN A 154 6.97 0.00 -16.31
C GLN A 154 5.87 -1.01 -15.94
N ILE A 155 4.61 -0.71 -16.26
CA ILE A 155 3.48 -1.61 -16.02
C ILE A 155 3.52 -2.81 -16.98
N GLU A 156 3.79 -2.56 -18.26
CA GLU A 156 3.81 -3.59 -19.33
C GLU A 156 4.93 -4.63 -19.12
N VAL A 157 6.14 -4.20 -18.71
CA VAL A 157 7.26 -5.14 -18.49
C VAL A 157 7.02 -6.11 -17.33
N CYS A 158 6.15 -5.73 -16.37
CA CYS A 158 5.70 -6.63 -15.31
C CYS A 158 4.64 -7.63 -15.80
N GLY A 159 4.21 -7.57 -17.07
CA GLY A 159 3.26 -8.51 -17.66
C GLY A 159 1.79 -8.23 -17.34
N ALA A 160 1.45 -7.02 -16.88
CA ALA A 160 0.06 -6.62 -16.71
C ALA A 160 -0.63 -6.39 -18.07
N ASP A 161 -1.91 -6.74 -18.16
CA ASP A 161 -2.78 -6.42 -19.29
C ASP A 161 -3.17 -4.94 -19.24
N VAL A 162 -2.48 -4.10 -20.02
CA VAL A 162 -2.71 -2.65 -20.03
C VAL A 162 -3.84 -2.29 -20.99
N ARG A 163 -4.92 -1.73 -20.44
CA ARG A 163 -6.07 -1.25 -21.18
C ARG A 163 -6.02 0.28 -21.32
N GLN A 164 -5.73 0.74 -22.52
CA GLN A 164 -5.73 2.16 -22.83
C GLN A 164 -7.18 2.63 -23.10
N VAL A 165 -7.59 3.67 -22.38
CA VAL A 165 -8.94 4.24 -22.46
C VAL A 165 -8.83 5.65 -23.06
N GLU A 166 -9.70 5.96 -24.02
CA GLU A 166 -9.82 7.32 -24.55
C GLU A 166 -10.41 8.25 -23.50
N GLY A 167 -9.89 9.48 -23.46
CA GLY A 167 -10.36 10.49 -22.54
C GLY A 167 -9.53 10.62 -21.26
N PRO A 168 -10.00 11.41 -20.30
CA PRO A 168 -9.32 11.73 -19.07
C PRO A 168 -9.30 10.53 -18.10
N ARG A 169 -8.61 10.70 -16.97
CA ARG A 169 -8.48 9.67 -15.92
C ARG A 169 -9.83 9.13 -15.43
N GLU A 170 -10.84 9.97 -15.37
CA GLU A 170 -12.21 9.60 -14.96
C GLU A 170 -12.81 8.52 -15.85
N ASP A 171 -12.49 8.51 -17.14
CA ASP A 171 -12.99 7.50 -18.06
C ASP A 171 -12.26 6.16 -17.89
N ALA A 172 -10.96 6.17 -17.57
CA ALA A 172 -10.25 4.97 -17.15
C ALA A 172 -10.85 4.41 -15.86
N HIS A 173 -11.21 5.26 -14.89
CA HIS A 173 -11.90 4.85 -13.67
C HIS A 173 -13.27 4.22 -13.95
N LYS A 174 -14.07 4.81 -14.80
CA LYS A 174 -15.36 4.21 -15.22
C LYS A 174 -15.16 2.86 -15.92
N ALA A 175 -14.14 2.77 -16.77
CA ALA A 175 -13.85 1.54 -17.51
C ALA A 175 -13.45 0.40 -16.57
N VAL A 176 -12.59 0.65 -15.56
CA VAL A 176 -12.22 -0.38 -14.58
C VAL A 176 -13.42 -0.81 -13.75
N LEU A 177 -14.27 0.12 -13.28
CA LEU A 177 -15.47 -0.25 -12.53
C LEU A 177 -16.44 -1.09 -13.35
N ASN A 178 -16.62 -0.76 -14.65
CA ASN A 178 -17.44 -1.56 -15.55
C ASN A 178 -16.90 -2.99 -15.71
N ALA A 179 -15.57 -3.16 -15.84
CA ALA A 179 -14.96 -4.47 -15.93
C ALA A 179 -15.11 -5.26 -14.61
N VAL A 180 -14.91 -4.62 -13.47
CA VAL A 180 -15.14 -5.21 -12.15
C VAL A 180 -16.58 -5.76 -12.03
N MET A 181 -17.57 -4.97 -12.42
CA MET A 181 -18.97 -5.37 -12.32
C MET A 181 -19.38 -6.47 -13.32
N ARG A 182 -18.84 -6.43 -14.54
CA ARG A 182 -19.25 -7.37 -15.61
C ARG A 182 -18.46 -8.67 -15.62
N GLU A 183 -17.18 -8.61 -15.27
CA GLU A 183 -16.25 -9.72 -15.38
C GLU A 183 -15.89 -10.35 -14.02
N GLY A 184 -16.35 -9.74 -12.92
CA GLY A 184 -16.07 -10.24 -11.56
C GLY A 184 -14.62 -10.05 -11.11
N LEU A 185 -13.88 -9.12 -11.73
CA LEU A 185 -12.52 -8.80 -11.31
C LEU A 185 -12.51 -8.17 -9.91
N ALA A 186 -11.51 -8.48 -9.11
CA ALA A 186 -11.32 -7.78 -7.84
C ALA A 186 -10.69 -6.39 -8.09
N TYR A 187 -11.31 -5.33 -7.59
CA TYR A 187 -10.75 -3.98 -7.70
C TYR A 187 -9.69 -3.75 -6.63
N ALA A 188 -8.42 -3.89 -7.03
CA ALA A 188 -7.26 -3.79 -6.14
C ALA A 188 -6.74 -2.34 -6.02
N SER A 189 -7.63 -1.37 -6.03
CA SER A 189 -7.29 0.05 -5.97
C SER A 189 -6.59 0.42 -4.69
N HIS A 190 -5.39 1.01 -4.80
CA HIS A 190 -4.63 1.54 -3.67
C HIS A 190 -5.36 2.67 -2.90
N ALA A 191 -6.38 3.27 -3.52
CA ALA A 191 -7.18 4.33 -2.92
C ALA A 191 -8.40 3.81 -2.16
N MET A 192 -8.91 2.64 -2.54
CA MET A 192 -10.16 2.09 -2.03
C MET A 192 -9.93 0.90 -1.08
N GLN A 193 -8.79 0.23 -1.17
CA GLN A 193 -8.47 -0.90 -0.29
C GLN A 193 -7.77 -0.43 0.99
N PRO A 194 -8.26 -0.79 2.18
CA PRO A 194 -7.75 -0.26 3.44
C PRO A 194 -6.44 -0.92 3.89
N PHE A 195 -6.07 -2.07 3.36
CA PHE A 195 -4.99 -2.91 3.88
C PHE A 195 -3.60 -2.28 3.76
N GLY A 196 -3.36 -1.54 2.68
CA GLY A 196 -2.05 -0.98 2.37
C GLY A 196 -1.54 0.06 3.37
N MET A 197 -2.43 0.70 4.12
CA MET A 197 -2.04 1.75 5.06
C MET A 197 -1.13 1.23 6.18
N ALA A 198 -1.37 0.00 6.66
CA ALA A 198 -0.51 -0.64 7.67
C ALA A 198 0.93 -0.86 7.15
N GLY A 199 1.07 -1.23 5.87
CA GLY A 199 2.37 -1.36 5.22
C GLY A 199 3.11 -0.03 5.12
N ILE A 200 2.42 1.05 4.74
CA ILE A 200 3.02 2.40 4.67
C ILE A 200 3.47 2.88 6.06
N ALA A 201 2.71 2.57 7.11
CA ALA A 201 3.04 2.96 8.48
C ALA A 201 4.40 2.43 8.96
N THR A 202 4.92 1.36 8.36
CA THR A 202 6.24 0.82 8.69
C THR A 202 7.39 1.79 8.41
N ILE A 203 7.17 2.80 7.56
CA ILE A 203 8.15 3.89 7.35
C ILE A 203 8.48 4.57 8.69
N SER A 204 7.46 4.85 9.50
CA SER A 204 7.62 5.50 10.80
C SER A 204 8.34 4.61 11.81
N TYR A 205 8.09 3.31 11.74
CA TYR A 205 8.77 2.34 12.62
C TYR A 205 10.26 2.27 12.29
N GLU A 206 10.61 2.20 11.01
CA GLU A 206 12.00 2.20 10.56
C GLU A 206 12.73 3.51 10.87
N ILE A 207 12.04 4.67 10.76
CA ILE A 207 12.58 5.97 11.17
C ILE A 207 12.84 5.97 12.68
N PHE A 208 11.87 5.52 13.48
CA PHE A 208 12.02 5.41 14.93
C PHE A 208 13.15 4.48 15.32
N GLU A 209 13.29 3.31 14.69
CA GLU A 209 14.41 2.38 14.97
C GLU A 209 15.77 3.01 14.71
N THR A 210 15.86 3.87 13.69
CA THR A 210 17.12 4.53 13.33
C THR A 210 17.46 5.72 14.23
N LEU A 211 16.46 6.56 14.54
CA LEU A 211 16.67 7.83 15.26
C LEU A 211 16.47 7.69 16.79
N GLY A 212 15.79 6.66 17.25
CA GLY A 212 15.39 6.49 18.65
C GLY A 212 14.31 7.45 19.12
N ALA A 213 13.80 8.32 18.24
CA ALA A 213 12.82 9.36 18.54
C ALA A 213 11.93 9.66 17.33
N MET A 214 10.83 10.38 17.57
CA MET A 214 10.06 11.01 16.49
C MET A 214 10.79 12.27 16.02
N PRO A 215 10.97 12.49 14.71
CA PRO A 215 11.52 13.75 14.21
C PRO A 215 10.54 14.92 14.46
N ASP A 216 11.09 16.12 14.73
CA ASP A 216 10.28 17.33 14.94
C ASP A 216 9.48 17.73 13.70
N THR A 217 10.00 17.45 12.51
CA THR A 217 9.37 17.81 11.25
C THR A 217 9.53 16.69 10.23
N ILE A 218 8.46 16.39 9.52
CA ILE A 218 8.43 15.42 8.42
C ILE A 218 7.98 16.13 7.16
N VAL A 219 8.78 16.06 6.11
CA VAL A 219 8.46 16.59 4.78
C VAL A 219 8.22 15.43 3.84
N CYS A 220 7.07 15.37 3.22
CA CYS A 220 6.75 14.35 2.22
C CYS A 220 5.88 14.91 1.09
N PRO A 221 5.97 14.36 -0.13
CA PRO A 221 5.08 14.76 -1.22
C PRO A 221 3.65 14.28 -0.94
N ILE A 222 2.66 15.14 -1.20
CA ILE A 222 1.25 14.84 -1.02
C ILE A 222 0.53 14.91 -2.37
N GLY A 223 0.22 13.73 -2.93
CA GLY A 223 -0.74 13.59 -4.02
C GLY A 223 -2.06 13.07 -3.47
N HIS A 224 -2.29 11.77 -3.53
CA HIS A 224 -3.49 11.13 -2.93
C HIS A 224 -3.53 11.21 -1.39
N GLY A 225 -2.40 11.47 -0.72
CA GLY A 225 -2.32 11.59 0.73
C GLY A 225 -1.97 10.31 1.49
N SER A 226 -1.94 9.15 0.84
CA SER A 226 -1.69 7.87 1.51
C SER A 226 -0.31 7.78 2.17
N LEU A 227 0.74 8.40 1.60
CA LEU A 227 2.05 8.45 2.23
C LEU A 227 2.00 9.21 3.55
N PHE A 228 1.50 10.44 3.50
CA PHE A 228 1.37 11.28 4.69
C PHE A 228 0.52 10.60 5.78
N ALA A 229 -0.66 10.13 5.40
CA ALA A 229 -1.57 9.48 6.35
C ALA A 229 -0.95 8.22 6.97
N GLY A 230 -0.30 7.36 6.17
CA GLY A 230 0.36 6.15 6.67
C GLY A 230 1.51 6.44 7.64
N VAL A 231 2.35 7.43 7.31
CA VAL A 231 3.45 7.87 8.19
C VAL A 231 2.88 8.42 9.51
N MET A 232 1.86 9.27 9.46
CA MET A 232 1.25 9.80 10.68
C MET A 232 0.59 8.71 11.53
N MET A 233 -0.11 7.76 10.90
CA MET A 233 -0.69 6.60 11.59
C MET A 233 0.37 5.73 12.28
N GLY A 234 1.54 5.58 11.65
CA GLY A 234 2.67 4.83 12.22
C GLY A 234 3.23 5.49 13.48
N PHE A 235 3.50 6.78 13.44
CA PHE A 235 3.95 7.52 14.63
C PHE A 235 2.88 7.55 15.72
N ASP A 236 1.62 7.75 15.38
CA ASP A 236 0.53 7.69 16.35
C ASP A 236 0.42 6.30 17.02
N ALA A 237 0.66 5.23 16.29
CA ALA A 237 0.72 3.88 16.85
C ALA A 237 1.89 3.71 17.83
N LEU A 238 3.08 4.27 17.54
CA LEU A 238 4.23 4.28 18.44
C LEU A 238 3.94 5.08 19.72
N VAL A 239 3.30 6.24 19.60
CA VAL A 239 2.87 7.04 20.76
C VAL A 239 1.91 6.25 21.64
N ARG A 240 0.87 5.64 21.05
CA ARG A 240 -0.09 4.82 21.81
C ARG A 240 0.53 3.58 22.46
N ALA A 241 1.60 3.05 21.85
CA ALA A 241 2.36 1.95 22.44
C ALA A 241 3.37 2.40 23.51
N GLY A 242 3.48 3.71 23.80
CA GLY A 242 4.40 4.25 24.79
C GLY A 242 5.88 4.20 24.36
N LYS A 243 6.15 4.06 23.05
CA LYS A 243 7.52 3.99 22.53
C LYS A 243 8.15 5.37 22.39
N ILE A 244 7.36 6.38 22.09
CA ILE A 244 7.76 7.79 21.98
C ILE A 244 6.76 8.67 22.72
N GLY A 245 7.22 9.83 23.23
CA GLY A 245 6.38 10.87 23.80
C GLY A 245 5.53 11.58 22.72
N ARG A 246 4.53 12.32 23.17
CA ARG A 246 3.75 13.21 22.30
C ARG A 246 4.51 14.48 22.04
#